data_6aeb463078fa9083e70a4e5cb0ded5bd
#
_entry.id   6aeb463078fa9083e70a4e5cb0ded5bd
#
_cell.length_a   1.000
_cell.length_b   1.000
_cell.length_c   1.000
_cell.angle_alpha   90.00
_cell.angle_beta   90.00
_cell.angle_gamma   90.00
#
_symmetry.space_group_name_H-M   'P 1'
#
loop_
_entity.id
_entity.type
_entity.pdbx_description
1 polymer ?
#
loop_
_entity_poly.entity_id
_entity_poly.type
_entity_poly.pdbx_seq_one_letter_code
_entity_poly.pdbx_strand_id
1 'polypeptide(L)'
;MNNKILALKYRPHFFNEVVGQDFCVQSLSNSINLNKIHNAYLFSGTRGVGKTTIARIFAKSLLCQEGISEQPCGKCESCTEIDKNNNLDLIEIDAASRTKVEDTRTLMENVQYAPTSSRFKIYLIDEVHMLSTKSFNALLKTIEEPPEHVKFLLATTEPDKLPETVISRCLHFKLECIKDDFLVAHIEKVLKDENISFDSEVPRIIANSAKGSARDAMSILEQCISYDNGNLKKDSISNLLGIIDTVLIDKIILNLYKNSIKEINNILTTSDVVNYSNLLDYLIERIYQISISRASNNNNFNLPKEFRSNSIKLEDLQLWYSILMQSKTDMSISNSKVDHLLMILLRITLFTDYSNIDKTEHQNTTTIEEEIIKESKKKVKNEIVKHNKENIIDLPSWEKFVQSLSLQGLMLDLAHNSIMHIDNNHSCLIIDEFKKNTYPKKCITDFTENIGIYFKISNQIDIKYKNNIDTLYKKLINDNIKSKADMYESIKDNSVLKDIEDVFDAKVDKDNISKI
;
A
#
# COMPACT_ATOMS: atom_id res chain seq x y z
N MET A 1 -36.89 -8.90 -19.87
CA MET A 1 -35.96 -7.92 -19.24
C MET A 1 -34.55 -8.20 -19.73
N ASN A 2 -33.89 -7.25 -20.39
CA ASN A 2 -32.51 -7.43 -20.82
C ASN A 2 -31.61 -7.50 -19.56
N ASN A 3 -31.16 -8.69 -19.24
CA ASN A 3 -30.29 -9.00 -18.09
C ASN A 3 -28.85 -8.45 -18.30
N LYS A 4 -28.70 -7.17 -18.61
CA LYS A 4 -27.39 -6.55 -18.65
C LYS A 4 -27.01 -6.11 -17.24
N ILE A 5 -25.82 -6.49 -16.80
CA ILE A 5 -25.18 -6.05 -15.56
C ILE A 5 -25.22 -4.52 -15.47
N LEU A 6 -25.61 -3.95 -14.31
CA LEU A 6 -25.76 -2.51 -14.13
C LEU A 6 -24.51 -1.72 -14.51
N ALA A 7 -23.34 -2.23 -14.16
CA ALA A 7 -22.07 -1.62 -14.53
C ALA A 7 -21.84 -1.48 -16.06
N LEU A 8 -22.48 -2.31 -16.87
CA LEU A 8 -22.45 -2.22 -18.33
C LEU A 8 -23.62 -1.38 -18.87
N LYS A 9 -24.82 -1.47 -18.25
CA LYS A 9 -26.01 -0.73 -18.67
C LYS A 9 -25.85 0.77 -18.46
N TYR A 10 -25.24 1.17 -17.36
CA TYR A 10 -25.01 2.57 -16.97
C TYR A 10 -23.58 3.04 -17.26
N ARG A 11 -22.86 2.34 -18.14
CA ARG A 11 -21.56 2.81 -18.60
C ARG A 11 -21.74 4.06 -19.46
N PRO A 12 -21.09 5.19 -19.15
CA PRO A 12 -21.19 6.42 -19.96
C PRO A 12 -20.83 6.19 -21.44
N HIS A 13 -21.65 6.74 -22.31
CA HIS A 13 -21.48 6.73 -23.76
C HIS A 13 -21.07 8.10 -24.31
N PHE A 14 -21.23 9.15 -23.52
CA PHE A 14 -20.89 10.53 -23.84
C PHE A 14 -20.16 11.20 -22.68
N PHE A 15 -19.40 12.26 -22.97
CA PHE A 15 -18.62 12.98 -21.96
C PHE A 15 -19.50 13.61 -20.86
N ASN A 16 -20.67 14.11 -21.19
CA ASN A 16 -21.63 14.69 -20.23
C ASN A 16 -22.24 13.68 -19.25
N GLU A 17 -22.08 12.39 -19.50
CA GLU A 17 -22.52 11.31 -18.61
C GLU A 17 -21.43 10.87 -17.64
N VAL A 18 -20.18 11.31 -17.85
CA VAL A 18 -19.05 10.95 -17.00
C VAL A 18 -19.15 11.65 -15.65
N VAL A 19 -19.01 10.89 -14.59
CA VAL A 19 -19.14 11.37 -13.22
C VAL A 19 -17.77 11.69 -12.62
N GLY A 20 -17.60 12.94 -12.14
CA GLY A 20 -16.50 13.34 -11.25
C GLY A 20 -15.10 13.44 -11.88
N GLN A 21 -14.98 13.55 -13.22
CA GLN A 21 -13.71 13.69 -13.93
C GLN A 21 -13.69 14.97 -14.80
N ASP A 22 -14.24 16.06 -14.29
CA ASP A 22 -14.51 17.30 -15.03
C ASP A 22 -13.26 17.88 -15.71
N PHE A 23 -12.11 17.88 -15.02
CA PHE A 23 -10.86 18.39 -15.58
C PHE A 23 -10.41 17.58 -16.81
N CYS A 24 -10.45 16.27 -16.74
CA CYS A 24 -10.06 15.39 -17.85
C CYS A 24 -11.02 15.58 -19.04
N VAL A 25 -12.32 15.54 -18.77
CA VAL A 25 -13.37 15.71 -19.78
C VAL A 25 -13.23 17.07 -20.47
N GLN A 26 -13.11 18.15 -19.72
CA GLN A 26 -12.95 19.50 -20.29
C GLN A 26 -11.69 19.64 -21.13
N SER A 27 -10.56 19.06 -20.69
CA SER A 27 -9.32 19.11 -21.43
C SER A 27 -9.39 18.34 -22.76
N LEU A 28 -10.04 17.17 -22.76
CA LEU A 28 -10.26 16.38 -23.97
C LEU A 28 -11.23 17.10 -24.93
N SER A 29 -12.33 17.67 -24.43
CA SER A 29 -13.27 18.47 -25.21
C SER A 29 -12.60 19.69 -25.85
N ASN A 30 -11.77 20.39 -25.10
CA ASN A 30 -10.99 21.52 -25.63
C ASN A 30 -9.98 21.08 -26.72
N SER A 31 -9.32 19.93 -26.53
CA SER A 31 -8.41 19.35 -27.52
C SER A 31 -9.12 19.04 -28.85
N ILE A 32 -10.35 18.51 -28.75
CA ILE A 32 -11.21 18.23 -29.91
C ILE A 32 -11.63 19.55 -30.59
N ASN A 33 -12.16 20.51 -29.85
CA ASN A 33 -12.68 21.78 -30.39
C ASN A 33 -11.59 22.64 -31.03
N LEU A 34 -10.37 22.58 -30.49
CA LEU A 34 -9.21 23.28 -31.03
C LEU A 34 -8.51 22.50 -32.17
N ASN A 35 -8.97 21.30 -32.50
CA ASN A 35 -8.35 20.37 -33.44
C ASN A 35 -6.85 20.12 -33.13
N LYS A 36 -6.50 20.11 -31.83
CA LYS A 36 -5.14 19.84 -31.33
C LYS A 36 -5.10 18.46 -30.69
N ILE A 37 -5.19 17.43 -31.54
CA ILE A 37 -5.22 16.04 -31.09
C ILE A 37 -3.81 15.49 -31.03
N HIS A 38 -3.37 15.11 -29.82
CA HIS A 38 -2.07 14.49 -29.61
C HIS A 38 -2.06 13.05 -30.15
N ASN A 39 -0.88 12.47 -30.37
CA ASN A 39 -0.77 11.11 -30.88
C ASN A 39 -0.91 10.04 -29.81
N ALA A 40 -0.53 10.33 -28.56
CA ALA A 40 -0.60 9.40 -27.46
C ALA A 40 -1.16 10.06 -26.19
N TYR A 41 -2.09 9.37 -25.54
CA TYR A 41 -2.74 9.77 -24.30
C TYR A 41 -2.54 8.67 -23.27
N LEU A 42 -2.27 9.06 -22.02
CA LEU A 42 -2.15 8.14 -20.88
C LEU A 42 -3.18 8.52 -19.82
N PHE A 43 -4.07 7.59 -19.50
CA PHE A 43 -5.06 7.71 -18.43
C PHE A 43 -4.61 6.86 -17.24
N SER A 44 -4.22 7.49 -16.13
CA SER A 44 -3.85 6.79 -14.90
C SER A 44 -4.87 7.02 -13.79
N GLY A 45 -4.94 6.11 -12.82
CA GLY A 45 -5.82 6.21 -11.66
C GLY A 45 -6.28 4.85 -11.16
N THR A 46 -6.95 4.80 -10.02
CA THR A 46 -7.44 3.56 -9.41
C THR A 46 -8.43 2.81 -10.31
N ARG A 47 -8.66 1.53 -10.00
CA ARG A 47 -9.61 0.71 -10.75
C ARG A 47 -11.02 1.29 -10.64
N GLY A 48 -11.78 1.28 -11.74
CA GLY A 48 -13.21 1.64 -11.75
C GLY A 48 -13.53 3.13 -11.76
N VAL A 49 -12.53 4.04 -11.85
CA VAL A 49 -12.73 5.51 -11.91
C VAL A 49 -13.08 6.03 -13.29
N GLY A 50 -13.14 5.17 -14.32
CA GLY A 50 -13.57 5.54 -15.66
C GLY A 50 -12.48 5.66 -16.73
N LYS A 51 -11.22 5.24 -16.48
CA LYS A 51 -10.09 5.33 -17.44
C LYS A 51 -10.46 4.84 -18.84
N THR A 52 -10.78 3.56 -18.95
CA THR A 52 -11.13 2.91 -20.22
C THR A 52 -12.42 3.46 -20.83
N THR A 53 -13.36 3.92 -19.99
CA THR A 53 -14.60 4.54 -20.43
C THR A 53 -14.35 5.88 -21.10
N ILE A 54 -13.57 6.77 -20.47
CA ILE A 54 -13.22 8.08 -21.03
C ILE A 54 -12.42 7.90 -22.33
N ALA A 55 -11.43 6.99 -22.32
CA ALA A 55 -10.65 6.68 -23.51
C ALA A 55 -11.54 6.19 -24.66
N ARG A 56 -12.55 5.37 -24.38
CA ARG A 56 -13.50 4.89 -25.39
C ARG A 56 -14.41 5.99 -25.92
N ILE A 57 -14.92 6.88 -25.04
CA ILE A 57 -15.72 8.05 -25.45
C ILE A 57 -14.88 8.97 -26.33
N PHE A 58 -13.62 9.19 -25.97
CA PHE A 58 -12.70 10.00 -26.76
C PHE A 58 -12.44 9.36 -28.15
N ALA A 59 -12.20 8.03 -28.19
CA ALA A 59 -12.10 7.30 -29.45
C ALA A 59 -13.36 7.47 -30.32
N LYS A 60 -14.55 7.34 -29.72
CA LYS A 60 -15.84 7.52 -30.37
C LYS A 60 -15.98 8.94 -30.97
N SER A 61 -15.52 9.97 -30.24
CA SER A 61 -15.51 11.35 -30.71
C SER A 61 -14.59 11.55 -31.93
N LEU A 62 -13.45 10.86 -32.00
CA LEU A 62 -12.50 10.95 -33.12
C LEU A 62 -12.95 10.14 -34.34
N LEU A 63 -13.62 9.00 -34.14
CA LEU A 63 -14.03 8.07 -35.20
C LEU A 63 -15.44 8.34 -35.73
N CYS A 64 -16.20 9.28 -35.17
CA CYS A 64 -17.53 9.60 -35.61
C CYS A 64 -17.56 10.03 -37.08
N GLN A 65 -18.43 9.41 -37.90
CA GLN A 65 -18.52 9.70 -39.34
C GLN A 65 -19.03 11.12 -39.64
N GLU A 66 -19.86 11.69 -38.77
CA GLU A 66 -20.37 13.06 -38.94
C GLU A 66 -19.32 14.16 -38.69
N GLY A 67 -18.18 13.81 -38.12
CA GLY A 67 -17.10 14.73 -37.83
C GLY A 67 -16.48 14.50 -36.45
N ILE A 68 -15.30 15.11 -36.24
CA ILE A 68 -14.67 15.14 -34.93
C ILE A 68 -15.42 16.13 -34.07
N SER A 69 -16.01 15.66 -32.96
CA SER A 69 -16.82 16.49 -32.05
C SER A 69 -16.73 15.94 -30.62
N GLU A 70 -16.82 16.82 -29.65
CA GLU A 70 -16.96 16.42 -28.24
C GLU A 70 -18.29 15.68 -27.97
N GLN A 71 -19.28 15.84 -28.88
CA GLN A 71 -20.55 15.13 -28.84
C GLN A 71 -20.69 14.27 -30.09
N PRO A 72 -20.15 13.03 -30.09
CA PRO A 72 -20.33 12.11 -31.20
C PRO A 72 -21.81 11.83 -31.44
N CYS A 73 -22.22 11.62 -32.70
CA CYS A 73 -23.64 11.52 -33.05
C CYS A 73 -24.38 10.33 -32.41
N GLY A 74 -23.67 9.28 -32.00
CA GLY A 74 -24.23 8.08 -31.39
C GLY A 74 -25.09 7.19 -32.30
N LYS A 75 -25.26 7.57 -33.58
CA LYS A 75 -26.19 6.92 -34.53
C LYS A 75 -25.49 6.35 -35.76
N CYS A 76 -24.35 6.90 -36.18
CA CYS A 76 -23.62 6.40 -37.34
C CYS A 76 -23.07 4.99 -37.07
N GLU A 77 -22.70 4.30 -38.14
CA GLU A 77 -22.17 2.94 -38.07
C GLU A 77 -20.97 2.85 -37.11
N SER A 78 -19.98 3.70 -37.26
CA SER A 78 -18.80 3.75 -36.39
C SER A 78 -19.16 3.93 -34.90
N CYS A 79 -20.08 4.86 -34.55
CA CYS A 79 -20.54 5.04 -33.18
C CYS A 79 -21.23 3.80 -32.61
N THR A 80 -22.10 3.17 -33.41
CA THR A 80 -22.85 1.98 -32.98
C THR A 80 -21.98 0.74 -32.85
N GLU A 81 -20.97 0.61 -33.71
CA GLU A 81 -19.97 -0.47 -33.63
C GLU A 81 -19.07 -0.33 -32.41
N ILE A 82 -18.63 0.88 -32.08
CA ILE A 82 -17.84 1.15 -30.87
C ILE A 82 -18.65 0.79 -29.62
N ASP A 83 -19.91 1.15 -29.56
CA ASP A 83 -20.80 0.80 -28.43
C ASP A 83 -21.01 -0.72 -28.31
N LYS A 84 -20.90 -1.47 -29.43
CA LYS A 84 -20.97 -2.94 -29.48
C LYS A 84 -19.62 -3.64 -29.38
N ASN A 85 -18.51 -2.91 -29.24
CA ASN A 85 -17.13 -3.42 -29.24
C ASN A 85 -16.73 -4.15 -30.54
N ASN A 86 -17.20 -3.69 -31.70
CA ASN A 86 -17.04 -4.40 -32.98
C ASN A 86 -16.43 -3.51 -34.09
N ASN A 87 -15.92 -2.33 -33.74
CA ASN A 87 -15.33 -1.41 -34.69
C ASN A 87 -13.92 -1.85 -35.10
N LEU A 88 -13.62 -1.90 -36.40
CA LEU A 88 -12.35 -2.37 -36.94
C LEU A 88 -11.20 -1.37 -36.75
N ASP A 89 -11.52 -0.08 -36.64
CA ASP A 89 -10.54 1.00 -36.50
C ASP A 89 -10.28 1.37 -35.02
N LEU A 90 -11.05 0.79 -34.06
CA LEU A 90 -10.78 0.85 -32.63
C LEU A 90 -10.31 -0.51 -32.12
N ILE A 91 -9.01 -0.66 -31.96
CA ILE A 91 -8.39 -1.90 -31.50
C ILE A 91 -8.21 -1.82 -29.99
N GLU A 92 -9.05 -2.53 -29.25
CA GLU A 92 -8.98 -2.60 -27.79
C GLU A 92 -8.18 -3.83 -27.36
N ILE A 93 -7.19 -3.60 -26.51
CA ILE A 93 -6.27 -4.60 -26.01
C ILE A 93 -6.24 -4.50 -24.48
N ASP A 94 -6.58 -5.58 -23.81
CA ASP A 94 -6.30 -5.74 -22.38
C ASP A 94 -4.92 -6.41 -22.24
N ALA A 95 -3.94 -5.64 -21.76
CA ALA A 95 -2.57 -6.12 -21.61
C ALA A 95 -2.44 -7.21 -20.51
N ALA A 96 -3.39 -7.30 -19.58
CA ALA A 96 -3.42 -8.36 -18.58
C ALA A 96 -3.78 -9.72 -19.18
N SER A 97 -4.61 -9.74 -20.23
CA SER A 97 -5.04 -10.97 -20.91
C SER A 97 -4.13 -11.37 -22.09
N ARG A 98 -3.34 -10.43 -22.63
CA ARG A 98 -2.45 -10.64 -23.79
C ARG A 98 -1.01 -10.30 -23.42
N THR A 99 -0.38 -11.14 -22.62
CA THR A 99 1.00 -10.95 -22.14
C THR A 99 2.09 -11.39 -23.12
N LYS A 100 1.74 -12.11 -24.20
CA LYS A 100 2.73 -12.62 -25.15
C LYS A 100 3.31 -11.49 -26.01
N VAL A 101 4.63 -11.45 -26.09
CA VAL A 101 5.41 -10.46 -26.88
C VAL A 101 5.02 -10.50 -28.37
N GLU A 102 4.70 -11.69 -28.88
CA GLU A 102 4.31 -11.93 -30.27
C GLU A 102 3.02 -11.23 -30.64
N ASP A 103 2.01 -11.25 -29.73
CA ASP A 103 0.72 -10.58 -29.96
C ASP A 103 0.91 -9.06 -30.08
N THR A 104 1.73 -8.46 -29.20
CA THR A 104 2.03 -7.03 -29.24
C THR A 104 2.83 -6.67 -30.48
N ARG A 105 3.77 -7.51 -30.90
CA ARG A 105 4.58 -7.30 -32.09
C ARG A 105 3.74 -7.32 -33.36
N THR A 106 2.88 -8.30 -33.50
CA THR A 106 1.94 -8.41 -34.63
C THR A 106 0.98 -7.21 -34.69
N LEU A 107 0.56 -6.70 -33.54
CA LEU A 107 -0.27 -5.49 -33.46
C LEU A 107 0.51 -4.25 -33.93
N MET A 108 1.79 -4.12 -33.54
CA MET A 108 2.63 -2.99 -33.96
C MET A 108 2.99 -3.06 -35.44
N GLU A 109 3.14 -4.23 -36.01
CA GLU A 109 3.34 -4.40 -37.47
C GLU A 109 2.10 -3.92 -38.24
N ASN A 110 0.90 -4.06 -37.69
CA ASN A 110 -0.35 -3.61 -38.28
C ASN A 110 -0.63 -2.10 -38.15
N VAL A 111 0.20 -1.35 -37.40
CA VAL A 111 0.02 0.10 -37.21
C VAL A 111 0.23 0.88 -38.51
N GLN A 112 1.08 0.39 -39.41
CA GLN A 112 1.39 1.06 -40.67
C GLN A 112 0.21 1.05 -41.68
N TYR A 113 -0.77 0.16 -41.49
CA TYR A 113 -1.91 0.10 -42.40
C TYR A 113 -2.92 1.20 -42.12
N ALA A 114 -3.43 1.81 -43.19
CA ALA A 114 -4.46 2.82 -43.11
C ALA A 114 -5.74 2.29 -42.41
N PRO A 115 -6.55 3.16 -41.80
CA PRO A 115 -7.84 2.80 -41.26
C PRO A 115 -8.78 2.27 -42.34
N THR A 116 -9.74 1.41 -41.94
CA THR A 116 -10.63 0.74 -42.88
C THR A 116 -11.81 1.63 -43.30
N SER A 117 -12.44 2.29 -42.36
CA SER A 117 -13.66 3.09 -42.59
C SER A 117 -13.65 4.45 -41.95
N SER A 118 -12.71 4.70 -41.04
CA SER A 118 -12.66 5.92 -40.22
C SER A 118 -11.46 6.83 -40.60
N ARG A 119 -11.36 8.02 -39.96
CA ARG A 119 -10.26 8.96 -40.18
C ARG A 119 -8.98 8.54 -39.47
N PHE A 120 -9.14 7.88 -38.33
CA PHE A 120 -8.05 7.43 -37.48
C PHE A 120 -8.15 5.95 -37.20
N LYS A 121 -7.02 5.33 -36.89
CA LYS A 121 -6.90 4.00 -36.32
C LYS A 121 -6.44 4.16 -34.88
N ILE A 122 -7.25 3.72 -33.93
CA ILE A 122 -7.03 3.96 -32.50
C ILE A 122 -6.67 2.66 -31.81
N TYR A 123 -5.58 2.67 -31.06
CA TYR A 123 -5.13 1.59 -30.21
C TYR A 123 -5.41 1.97 -28.76
N LEU A 124 -6.43 1.32 -28.15
CA LEU A 124 -6.77 1.45 -26.75
C LEU A 124 -6.15 0.28 -25.99
N ILE A 125 -5.12 0.55 -25.19
CA ILE A 125 -4.41 -0.47 -24.42
C ILE A 125 -4.74 -0.27 -22.93
N ASP A 126 -5.51 -1.20 -22.38
CA ASP A 126 -5.87 -1.18 -20.95
C ASP A 126 -4.82 -1.95 -20.14
N GLU A 127 -4.61 -1.53 -18.89
CA GLU A 127 -3.61 -2.03 -17.95
C GLU A 127 -2.20 -2.16 -18.60
N VAL A 128 -1.81 -1.11 -19.31
CA VAL A 128 -0.59 -1.09 -20.14
C VAL A 128 0.69 -1.46 -19.35
N HIS A 129 0.72 -1.27 -18.02
CA HIS A 129 1.83 -1.67 -17.15
C HIS A 129 2.08 -3.19 -17.13
N MET A 130 1.12 -4.00 -17.59
CA MET A 130 1.26 -5.46 -17.70
C MET A 130 2.05 -5.90 -18.95
N LEU A 131 2.37 -4.99 -19.86
CA LEU A 131 3.18 -5.30 -21.02
C LEU A 131 4.62 -5.66 -20.62
N SER A 132 5.22 -6.62 -21.30
CA SER A 132 6.64 -6.94 -21.12
C SER A 132 7.55 -5.80 -21.57
N THR A 133 8.77 -5.73 -21.07
CA THR A 133 9.78 -4.74 -21.47
C THR A 133 10.04 -4.75 -23.00
N LYS A 134 9.99 -5.94 -23.63
CA LYS A 134 10.14 -6.08 -25.09
C LYS A 134 8.96 -5.47 -25.85
N SER A 135 7.74 -5.67 -25.33
CA SER A 135 6.51 -5.08 -25.87
C SER A 135 6.51 -3.56 -25.75
N PHE A 136 6.96 -3.03 -24.60
CA PHE A 136 7.13 -1.58 -24.42
C PHE A 136 8.12 -0.98 -25.44
N ASN A 137 9.25 -1.63 -25.67
CA ASN A 137 10.24 -1.14 -26.64
C ASN A 137 9.70 -1.14 -28.09
N ALA A 138 8.84 -2.08 -28.43
CA ALA A 138 8.15 -2.09 -29.73
C ALA A 138 7.12 -0.94 -29.83
N LEU A 139 6.35 -0.72 -28.75
CA LEU A 139 5.36 0.35 -28.66
C LEU A 139 6.02 1.74 -28.70
N LEU A 140 7.15 1.94 -28.00
CA LEU A 140 7.89 3.20 -27.95
C LEU A 140 8.30 3.67 -29.34
N LYS A 141 8.83 2.78 -30.18
CA LYS A 141 9.24 3.14 -31.57
C LYS A 141 8.07 3.72 -32.36
N THR A 142 6.87 3.19 -32.15
CA THR A 142 5.67 3.64 -32.86
C THR A 142 5.06 4.90 -32.24
N ILE A 143 5.20 5.09 -30.92
CA ILE A 143 4.73 6.31 -30.24
C ILE A 143 5.64 7.52 -30.56
N GLU A 144 6.93 7.29 -30.80
CA GLU A 144 7.89 8.34 -31.15
C GLU A 144 7.58 8.93 -32.54
N GLU A 145 7.35 8.08 -33.53
CA GLU A 145 7.06 8.48 -34.91
C GLU A 145 5.80 7.77 -35.44
N PRO A 146 4.61 8.09 -34.86
CA PRO A 146 3.38 7.45 -35.27
C PRO A 146 2.94 8.00 -36.64
N PRO A 147 2.35 7.15 -37.50
CA PRO A 147 1.65 7.63 -38.69
C PRO A 147 0.55 8.63 -38.30
N GLU A 148 0.28 9.65 -39.11
CA GLU A 148 -0.69 10.71 -38.80
C GLU A 148 -2.10 10.19 -38.48
N HIS A 149 -2.48 9.08 -39.09
CA HIS A 149 -3.77 8.42 -38.89
C HIS A 149 -3.86 7.55 -37.62
N VAL A 150 -2.77 7.40 -36.86
CA VAL A 150 -2.75 6.52 -35.68
C VAL A 150 -2.81 7.32 -34.39
N LYS A 151 -3.60 6.85 -33.43
CA LYS A 151 -3.69 7.40 -32.07
C LYS A 151 -3.60 6.29 -31.04
N PHE A 152 -2.83 6.55 -29.97
CA PHE A 152 -2.69 5.64 -28.83
C PHE A 152 -3.42 6.17 -27.61
N LEU A 153 -4.27 5.35 -27.02
CA LEU A 153 -4.96 5.62 -25.76
C LEU A 153 -4.53 4.55 -24.76
N LEU A 154 -3.70 4.93 -23.81
CA LEU A 154 -3.13 4.02 -22.82
C LEU A 154 -3.85 4.20 -21.49
N ALA A 155 -4.23 3.11 -20.81
CA ALA A 155 -4.81 3.15 -19.49
C ALA A 155 -3.99 2.30 -18.50
N THR A 156 -3.81 2.78 -17.28
CA THR A 156 -3.06 2.06 -16.23
C THR A 156 -3.58 2.35 -14.84
N THR A 157 -3.55 1.36 -13.96
CA THR A 157 -3.73 1.54 -12.52
C THR A 157 -2.43 1.89 -11.80
N GLU A 158 -1.28 1.56 -12.39
CA GLU A 158 0.04 1.69 -11.78
C GLU A 158 0.99 2.48 -12.70
N PRO A 159 0.90 3.82 -12.69
CA PRO A 159 1.76 4.67 -13.53
C PRO A 159 3.24 4.55 -13.18
N ASP A 160 3.57 4.27 -11.92
CA ASP A 160 4.95 4.15 -11.43
C ASP A 160 5.69 2.93 -12.01
N LYS A 161 4.97 1.93 -12.53
CA LYS A 161 5.57 0.79 -13.25
C LYS A 161 5.88 1.08 -14.70
N LEU A 162 5.43 2.22 -15.24
CA LEU A 162 5.68 2.59 -16.62
C LEU A 162 7.08 3.20 -16.77
N PRO A 163 7.80 2.90 -17.86
CA PRO A 163 9.03 3.60 -18.18
C PRO A 163 8.78 5.11 -18.38
N GLU A 164 9.63 5.96 -17.82
CA GLU A 164 9.55 7.41 -17.97
C GLU A 164 9.54 7.86 -19.45
N THR A 165 10.19 7.08 -20.30
CA THR A 165 10.22 7.28 -21.75
C THR A 165 8.84 7.19 -22.40
N VAL A 166 7.92 6.38 -21.87
CA VAL A 166 6.52 6.31 -22.31
C VAL A 166 5.74 7.51 -21.79
N ILE A 167 5.88 7.79 -20.48
CA ILE A 167 5.14 8.88 -19.83
C ILE A 167 5.45 10.24 -20.49
N SER A 168 6.74 10.50 -20.80
CA SER A 168 7.19 11.76 -21.40
C SER A 168 6.66 12.01 -22.82
N ARG A 169 6.19 10.96 -23.53
CA ARG A 169 5.65 11.04 -24.90
C ARG A 169 4.14 11.03 -24.95
N CYS A 170 3.49 10.87 -23.82
CA CYS A 170 2.04 10.83 -23.71
C CYS A 170 1.51 12.11 -23.05
N LEU A 171 0.35 12.58 -23.49
CA LEU A 171 -0.42 13.55 -22.72
C LEU A 171 -1.08 12.80 -21.55
N HIS A 172 -0.58 13.03 -20.33
CA HIS A 172 -0.95 12.27 -19.15
C HIS A 172 -2.11 12.90 -18.39
N PHE A 173 -3.20 12.15 -18.22
CA PHE A 173 -4.37 12.48 -17.40
C PHE A 173 -4.43 11.57 -16.18
N LYS A 174 -4.31 12.19 -15.00
CA LYS A 174 -4.50 11.48 -13.73
C LYS A 174 -5.95 11.60 -13.31
N LEU A 175 -6.69 10.48 -13.31
CA LEU A 175 -8.05 10.40 -12.82
C LEU A 175 -8.03 10.16 -11.32
N GLU A 176 -8.82 10.93 -10.61
CA GLU A 176 -8.97 10.83 -9.15
C GLU A 176 -10.12 9.89 -8.76
N CYS A 177 -10.12 9.46 -7.50
CA CYS A 177 -11.27 8.78 -6.93
C CYS A 177 -12.49 9.70 -6.99
N ILE A 178 -13.63 9.17 -7.41
CA ILE A 178 -14.86 9.94 -7.49
C ILE A 178 -15.33 10.26 -6.07
N LYS A 179 -15.65 11.54 -5.80
CA LYS A 179 -16.15 11.96 -4.49
C LYS A 179 -17.50 11.30 -4.20
N ASP A 180 -17.72 10.96 -2.92
CA ASP A 180 -18.92 10.23 -2.48
C ASP A 180 -20.22 10.92 -2.90
N ASP A 181 -20.29 12.24 -2.85
CA ASP A 181 -21.50 12.97 -3.23
C ASP A 181 -21.88 12.78 -4.70
N PHE A 182 -20.91 12.70 -5.60
CA PHE A 182 -21.15 12.38 -7.02
C PHE A 182 -21.60 10.92 -7.20
N LEU A 183 -21.00 9.98 -6.45
CA LEU A 183 -21.43 8.58 -6.50
C LEU A 183 -22.84 8.41 -5.94
N VAL A 184 -23.19 9.09 -4.85
CA VAL A 184 -24.53 9.09 -4.27
C VAL A 184 -25.56 9.56 -5.30
N ALA A 185 -25.31 10.71 -5.94
CA ALA A 185 -26.19 11.23 -6.97
C ALA A 185 -26.35 10.27 -8.17
N HIS A 186 -25.26 9.61 -8.55
CA HIS A 186 -25.29 8.60 -9.64
C HIS A 186 -26.09 7.36 -9.24
N ILE A 187 -25.90 6.83 -8.03
CA ILE A 187 -26.64 5.67 -7.50
C ILE A 187 -28.14 5.99 -7.39
N GLU A 188 -28.50 7.19 -6.87
CA GLU A 188 -29.89 7.62 -6.80
C GLU A 188 -30.55 7.70 -8.17
N LYS A 189 -29.82 8.23 -9.18
CA LYS A 189 -30.30 8.28 -10.55
C LYS A 189 -30.60 6.86 -11.06
N VAL A 190 -29.65 5.93 -10.89
CA VAL A 190 -29.81 4.53 -11.33
C VAL A 190 -31.00 3.87 -10.64
N LEU A 191 -31.16 4.04 -9.32
CA LEU A 191 -32.28 3.48 -8.57
C LEU A 191 -33.64 4.00 -9.03
N LYS A 192 -33.72 5.30 -9.36
CA LYS A 192 -34.92 5.93 -9.92
C LYS A 192 -35.23 5.40 -11.32
N ASP A 193 -34.21 5.26 -12.18
CA ASP A 193 -34.36 4.75 -13.55
C ASP A 193 -34.80 3.27 -13.57
N GLU A 194 -34.37 2.48 -12.58
CA GLU A 194 -34.77 1.07 -12.41
C GLU A 194 -36.09 0.90 -11.62
N ASN A 195 -36.71 1.99 -11.14
CA ASN A 195 -37.93 1.99 -10.32
C ASN A 195 -37.79 1.16 -9.03
N ILE A 196 -36.65 1.25 -8.36
CA ILE A 196 -36.35 0.53 -7.13
C ILE A 196 -36.60 1.45 -5.94
N SER A 197 -37.33 0.96 -4.92
CA SER A 197 -37.52 1.68 -3.66
C SER A 197 -36.30 1.50 -2.74
N PHE A 198 -35.91 2.57 -2.06
CA PHE A 198 -34.73 2.57 -1.21
C PHE A 198 -34.82 3.57 -0.06
N ASP A 199 -34.19 3.25 1.06
CA ASP A 199 -34.00 4.18 2.17
C ASP A 199 -32.97 5.26 1.80
N SER A 200 -33.18 6.49 2.26
CA SER A 200 -32.35 7.67 1.91
C SER A 200 -30.85 7.52 2.23
N GLU A 201 -30.48 6.65 3.15
CA GLU A 201 -29.11 6.40 3.55
C GLU A 201 -28.38 5.35 2.68
N VAL A 202 -29.12 4.48 1.99
CA VAL A 202 -28.57 3.39 1.19
C VAL A 202 -27.59 3.86 0.11
N PRO A 203 -27.88 4.90 -0.69
CA PRO A 203 -26.93 5.38 -1.70
C PRO A 203 -25.58 5.81 -1.09
N ARG A 204 -25.61 6.44 0.08
CA ARG A 204 -24.40 6.86 0.80
C ARG A 204 -23.60 5.67 1.34
N ILE A 205 -24.28 4.65 1.83
CA ILE A 205 -23.68 3.40 2.30
C ILE A 205 -22.92 2.71 1.15
N ILE A 206 -23.57 2.60 -0.01
CA ILE A 206 -22.96 1.99 -1.19
C ILE A 206 -21.79 2.81 -1.72
N ALA A 207 -21.93 4.16 -1.79
CA ALA A 207 -20.88 5.06 -2.23
C ALA A 207 -19.61 4.95 -1.35
N ASN A 208 -19.78 4.95 -0.03
CA ASN A 208 -18.67 4.78 0.91
C ASN A 208 -17.97 3.41 0.73
N SER A 209 -18.76 2.34 0.51
CA SER A 209 -18.22 0.99 0.29
C SER A 209 -17.46 0.86 -1.03
N ALA A 210 -17.82 1.65 -2.04
CA ALA A 210 -17.20 1.67 -3.36
C ALA A 210 -15.87 2.43 -3.43
N LYS A 211 -15.51 3.18 -2.37
CA LYS A 211 -14.21 3.88 -2.23
C LYS A 211 -13.81 4.70 -3.47
N GLY A 212 -14.75 5.42 -4.05
CA GLY A 212 -14.51 6.29 -5.22
C GLY A 212 -14.53 5.57 -6.58
N SER A 213 -14.92 4.30 -6.65
CA SER A 213 -15.04 3.52 -7.88
C SER A 213 -16.49 3.45 -8.36
N ALA A 214 -16.82 4.03 -9.51
CA ALA A 214 -18.16 3.92 -10.09
C ALA A 214 -18.53 2.49 -10.50
N ARG A 215 -17.55 1.71 -10.98
CA ARG A 215 -17.76 0.31 -11.37
C ARG A 215 -18.13 -0.54 -10.17
N ASP A 216 -17.39 -0.39 -9.06
CA ASP A 216 -17.64 -1.16 -7.84
C ASP A 216 -18.95 -0.72 -7.19
N ALA A 217 -19.28 0.59 -7.23
CA ALA A 217 -20.56 1.10 -6.79
C ALA A 217 -21.73 0.41 -7.51
N MET A 218 -21.67 0.29 -8.84
CA MET A 218 -22.72 -0.39 -9.62
C MET A 218 -22.76 -1.90 -9.33
N SER A 219 -21.61 -2.54 -9.11
CA SER A 219 -21.55 -3.97 -8.78
C SER A 219 -22.13 -4.26 -7.39
N ILE A 220 -21.80 -3.41 -6.40
CA ILE A 220 -22.37 -3.47 -5.06
C ILE A 220 -23.87 -3.21 -5.10
N LEU A 221 -24.31 -2.20 -5.85
CA LEU A 221 -25.73 -1.89 -6.02
C LEU A 221 -26.50 -3.09 -6.59
N GLU A 222 -25.96 -3.77 -7.60
CA GLU A 222 -26.58 -4.96 -8.20
C GLU A 222 -26.70 -6.10 -7.19
N GLN A 223 -25.69 -6.32 -6.35
CA GLN A 223 -25.74 -7.28 -5.25
C GLN A 223 -26.83 -6.92 -4.24
N CYS A 224 -26.91 -5.64 -3.86
CA CYS A 224 -27.94 -5.15 -2.93
C CYS A 224 -29.36 -5.35 -3.48
N ILE A 225 -29.58 -5.05 -4.76
CA ILE A 225 -30.89 -5.24 -5.43
C ILE A 225 -31.27 -6.73 -5.43
N SER A 226 -30.30 -7.60 -5.72
CA SER A 226 -30.53 -9.04 -5.74
C SER A 226 -30.83 -9.62 -4.34
N TYR A 227 -30.22 -9.06 -3.31
CA TYR A 227 -30.39 -9.50 -1.92
C TYR A 227 -31.76 -9.11 -1.35
N ASP A 228 -32.18 -7.87 -1.53
CA ASP A 228 -33.39 -7.28 -0.93
C ASP A 228 -34.62 -7.35 -1.87
N ASN A 229 -34.58 -8.13 -2.95
CA ASN A 229 -35.67 -8.27 -3.92
C ASN A 229 -36.23 -6.92 -4.41
N GLY A 230 -35.38 -5.90 -4.55
CA GLY A 230 -35.76 -4.60 -5.10
C GLY A 230 -36.37 -3.60 -4.11
N ASN A 231 -36.27 -3.84 -2.80
CA ASN A 231 -36.65 -2.86 -1.75
C ASN A 231 -35.49 -2.67 -0.77
N LEU A 232 -34.60 -1.75 -1.06
CA LEU A 232 -33.32 -1.60 -0.36
C LEU A 232 -33.53 -0.95 1.01
N LYS A 233 -33.40 -1.74 2.07
CA LYS A 233 -33.47 -1.29 3.47
C LYS A 233 -32.06 -1.10 4.03
N LYS A 234 -31.87 -0.06 4.83
CA LYS A 234 -30.59 0.26 5.47
C LYS A 234 -30.00 -0.93 6.21
N ASP A 235 -30.80 -1.57 7.09
CA ASP A 235 -30.31 -2.64 7.96
C ASP A 235 -29.87 -3.87 7.16
N SER A 236 -30.67 -4.27 6.16
CA SER A 236 -30.34 -5.40 5.27
C SER A 236 -29.03 -5.16 4.51
N ILE A 237 -28.87 -3.92 3.96
CA ILE A 237 -27.69 -3.58 3.17
C ILE A 237 -26.45 -3.45 4.05
N SER A 238 -26.59 -2.88 5.25
CA SER A 238 -25.48 -2.82 6.21
C SER A 238 -24.97 -4.21 6.59
N ASN A 239 -25.88 -5.16 6.81
CA ASN A 239 -25.54 -6.55 7.10
C ASN A 239 -24.88 -7.24 5.90
N LEU A 240 -25.43 -7.06 4.69
CA LEU A 240 -24.86 -7.63 3.46
C LEU A 240 -23.42 -7.15 3.21
N LEU A 241 -23.17 -5.85 3.40
CA LEU A 241 -21.85 -5.26 3.18
C LEU A 241 -20.89 -5.46 4.37
N GLY A 242 -21.36 -6.06 5.46
CA GLY A 242 -20.57 -6.24 6.68
C GLY A 242 -20.16 -4.91 7.31
N ILE A 243 -21.04 -3.90 7.21
CA ILE A 243 -20.82 -2.59 7.83
C ILE A 243 -21.12 -2.72 9.30
N ILE A 244 -20.16 -2.36 10.10
CA ILE A 244 -20.24 -2.47 11.55
C ILE A 244 -20.69 -1.14 12.12
N ASP A 245 -21.65 -1.20 13.06
CA ASP A 245 -22.14 0.01 13.73
C ASP A 245 -20.98 0.71 14.47
N THR A 246 -20.85 2.00 14.25
CA THR A 246 -19.84 2.83 14.94
C THR A 246 -20.00 2.78 16.45
N VAL A 247 -21.22 2.57 16.98
CA VAL A 247 -21.47 2.40 18.41
C VAL A 247 -20.79 1.13 18.95
N LEU A 248 -20.77 0.04 18.18
CA LEU A 248 -20.08 -1.19 18.56
C LEU A 248 -18.56 -0.99 18.57
N ILE A 249 -18.03 -0.32 17.57
CA ILE A 249 -16.60 0.02 17.47
C ILE A 249 -16.18 0.89 18.66
N ASP A 250 -16.95 1.92 18.96
CA ASP A 250 -16.70 2.81 20.09
C ASP A 250 -16.74 2.07 21.43
N LYS A 251 -17.66 1.11 21.60
CA LYS A 251 -17.71 0.23 22.80
C LYS A 251 -16.45 -0.64 22.91
N ILE A 252 -15.96 -1.22 21.81
CA ILE A 252 -14.73 -2.01 21.83
C ILE A 252 -13.54 -1.14 22.25
N ILE A 253 -13.38 0.06 21.67
CA ILE A 253 -12.30 0.99 22.01
C ILE A 253 -12.36 1.44 23.47
N LEU A 254 -13.56 1.72 24.01
CA LEU A 254 -13.74 2.08 25.41
C LEU A 254 -13.39 0.92 26.35
N ASN A 255 -13.73 -0.33 25.98
CA ASN A 255 -13.37 -1.50 26.78
C ASN A 255 -11.87 -1.83 26.67
N LEU A 256 -11.22 -1.55 25.54
CA LEU A 256 -9.75 -1.59 25.45
C LEU A 256 -9.11 -0.61 26.43
N TYR A 257 -9.60 0.62 26.48
CA TYR A 257 -9.11 1.62 27.43
C TYR A 257 -9.30 1.20 28.90
N LYS A 258 -10.41 0.51 29.21
CA LYS A 258 -10.71 -0.02 30.55
C LYS A 258 -10.03 -1.35 30.87
N ASN A 259 -9.22 -1.88 29.96
CA ASN A 259 -8.58 -3.20 30.04
C ASN A 259 -9.56 -4.38 30.32
N SER A 260 -10.81 -4.23 29.83
CA SER A 260 -11.89 -5.21 30.07
C SER A 260 -12.02 -6.21 28.93
N ILE A 261 -11.04 -7.13 28.79
CA ILE A 261 -11.04 -8.16 27.72
C ILE A 261 -12.26 -9.07 27.76
N LYS A 262 -12.77 -9.38 28.99
CA LYS A 262 -13.97 -10.19 29.13
C LYS A 262 -15.19 -9.57 28.44
N GLU A 263 -15.36 -8.26 28.57
CA GLU A 263 -16.46 -7.54 27.91
C GLU A 263 -16.26 -7.46 26.39
N ILE A 264 -15.02 -7.30 25.92
CA ILE A 264 -14.70 -7.34 24.49
C ILE A 264 -15.05 -8.71 23.91
N ASN A 265 -14.66 -9.79 24.57
CA ASN A 265 -14.99 -11.14 24.13
C ASN A 265 -16.52 -11.36 24.09
N ASN A 266 -17.25 -10.91 25.11
CA ASN A 266 -18.70 -10.97 25.11
C ASN A 266 -19.32 -10.18 23.94
N ILE A 267 -18.83 -8.98 23.66
CA ILE A 267 -19.29 -8.17 22.53
C ILE A 267 -19.05 -8.91 21.21
N LEU A 268 -17.87 -9.50 21.00
CA LEU A 268 -17.53 -10.21 19.77
C LEU A 268 -18.32 -11.50 19.59
N THR A 269 -18.68 -12.18 20.67
CA THR A 269 -19.46 -13.44 20.63
C THR A 269 -20.96 -13.20 20.52
N THR A 270 -21.48 -12.08 21.04
CA THR A 270 -22.92 -11.75 21.01
C THR A 270 -23.33 -10.88 19.83
N SER A 271 -22.38 -10.20 19.20
CA SER A 271 -22.67 -9.37 18.03
C SER A 271 -22.64 -10.21 16.74
N ASP A 272 -23.61 -9.94 15.83
CA ASP A 272 -23.69 -10.56 14.50
C ASP A 272 -22.59 -10.01 13.56
N VAL A 273 -21.33 -9.99 14.01
CA VAL A 273 -20.21 -9.54 13.18
C VAL A 273 -19.90 -10.61 12.14
N VAL A 274 -20.30 -10.36 10.90
CA VAL A 274 -20.10 -11.28 9.78
C VAL A 274 -18.64 -11.25 9.27
N ASN A 275 -17.94 -10.11 9.42
CA ASN A 275 -16.59 -9.95 8.87
C ASN A 275 -15.61 -9.26 9.85
N TYR A 276 -14.77 -10.08 10.50
CA TYR A 276 -13.78 -9.61 11.47
C TYR A 276 -12.58 -8.84 10.82
N SER A 277 -12.32 -9.06 9.53
CA SER A 277 -11.31 -8.26 8.80
C SER A 277 -11.80 -6.82 8.63
N ASN A 278 -13.08 -6.64 8.31
CA ASN A 278 -13.69 -5.31 8.24
C ASN A 278 -13.69 -4.64 9.63
N LEU A 279 -13.95 -5.40 10.71
CA LEU A 279 -13.91 -4.86 12.06
C LEU A 279 -12.52 -4.30 12.41
N LEU A 280 -11.46 -4.99 12.01
CA LEU A 280 -10.09 -4.50 12.18
C LEU A 280 -9.87 -3.18 11.40
N ASP A 281 -10.32 -3.10 10.15
CA ASP A 281 -10.20 -1.88 9.34
C ASP A 281 -10.97 -0.70 9.96
N TYR A 282 -12.18 -0.94 10.46
CA TYR A 282 -12.97 0.08 11.15
C TYR A 282 -12.35 0.53 12.49
N LEU A 283 -11.73 -0.38 13.25
CA LEU A 283 -10.99 -0.03 14.46
C LEU A 283 -9.78 0.85 14.15
N ILE A 284 -9.03 0.53 13.11
CA ILE A 284 -7.89 1.34 12.65
C ILE A 284 -8.34 2.75 12.27
N GLU A 285 -9.38 2.83 11.44
CA GLU A 285 -9.93 4.11 10.98
C GLU A 285 -10.46 4.95 12.17
N ARG A 286 -11.15 4.32 13.12
CA ARG A 286 -11.71 5.03 14.27
C ARG A 286 -10.64 5.55 15.22
N ILE A 287 -9.59 4.77 15.48
CA ILE A 287 -8.44 5.20 16.28
C ILE A 287 -7.71 6.36 15.59
N TYR A 288 -7.54 6.29 14.26
CA TYR A 288 -6.99 7.39 13.47
C TYR A 288 -7.83 8.68 13.65
N GLN A 289 -9.16 8.60 13.50
CA GLN A 289 -10.07 9.75 13.67
C GLN A 289 -9.96 10.36 15.07
N ILE A 290 -9.91 9.51 16.12
CA ILE A 290 -9.73 9.95 17.50
C ILE A 290 -8.37 10.64 17.66
N SER A 291 -7.30 10.08 17.12
CA SER A 291 -5.94 10.63 17.20
C SER A 291 -5.84 12.00 16.54
N ILE A 292 -6.35 12.15 15.32
CA ILE A 292 -6.34 13.42 14.58
C ILE A 292 -7.21 14.48 15.28
N SER A 293 -8.41 14.10 15.73
CA SER A 293 -9.30 15.03 16.44
C SER A 293 -8.64 15.62 17.69
N ARG A 294 -7.84 14.82 18.39
CA ARG A 294 -7.08 15.26 19.57
C ARG A 294 -5.88 16.11 19.22
N ALA A 295 -5.08 15.68 18.23
CA ALA A 295 -3.87 16.40 17.81
C ALA A 295 -4.19 17.78 17.22
N SER A 296 -5.31 17.91 16.48
CA SER A 296 -5.70 19.14 15.80
C SER A 296 -6.69 20.02 16.57
N ASN A 297 -7.18 19.58 17.73
CA ASN A 297 -8.31 20.21 18.46
C ASN A 297 -9.54 20.44 17.55
N ASN A 298 -9.70 19.67 16.50
CA ASN A 298 -10.71 19.85 15.48
C ASN A 298 -11.84 18.81 15.66
N ASN A 299 -13.06 19.29 15.84
CA ASN A 299 -14.25 18.46 16.09
C ASN A 299 -14.96 17.98 14.81
N ASN A 300 -14.24 17.84 13.69
CA ASN A 300 -14.83 17.45 12.40
C ASN A 300 -15.37 16.01 12.38
N PHE A 301 -14.97 15.16 13.34
CA PHE A 301 -15.45 13.79 13.44
C PHE A 301 -16.56 13.69 14.50
N ASN A 302 -17.63 12.97 14.20
CA ASN A 302 -18.70 12.71 15.16
C ASN A 302 -18.25 11.69 16.22
N LEU A 303 -17.48 12.18 17.21
CA LEU A 303 -16.92 11.36 18.29
C LEU A 303 -17.77 11.49 19.55
N PRO A 304 -18.00 10.38 20.28
CA PRO A 304 -18.59 10.39 21.63
C PRO A 304 -17.83 11.31 22.59
N LYS A 305 -18.55 11.80 23.62
CA LYS A 305 -17.96 12.70 24.62
C LYS A 305 -16.78 12.08 25.37
N GLU A 306 -16.79 10.78 25.56
CA GLU A 306 -15.78 9.99 26.23
C GLU A 306 -14.42 10.08 25.51
N PHE A 307 -14.41 10.16 24.19
CA PHE A 307 -13.18 10.31 23.40
C PHE A 307 -12.69 11.75 23.26
N ARG A 308 -13.54 12.72 23.60
CA ARG A 308 -13.16 14.16 23.62
C ARG A 308 -12.44 14.56 24.89
N SER A 309 -12.66 13.83 25.99
CA SER A 309 -11.91 14.02 27.25
C SER A 309 -10.47 13.48 27.10
N ASN A 310 -9.51 14.09 27.80
CA ASN A 310 -8.08 13.66 27.78
C ASN A 310 -7.83 12.33 28.47
N SER A 311 -8.83 11.46 28.56
CA SER A 311 -8.73 10.19 29.29
C SER A 311 -7.75 9.19 28.65
N ILE A 312 -7.74 9.06 27.31
CA ILE A 312 -6.78 8.17 26.61
C ILE A 312 -5.56 9.00 26.16
N LYS A 313 -4.35 8.63 26.45
CA LYS A 313 -3.14 9.34 26.01
C LYS A 313 -2.92 9.22 24.50
N LEU A 314 -2.32 10.23 23.88
CA LEU A 314 -2.05 10.20 22.43
C LEU A 314 -1.02 9.10 22.08
N GLU A 315 -0.08 8.85 22.98
CA GLU A 315 0.93 7.80 22.86
C GLU A 315 0.29 6.42 22.82
N ASP A 316 -0.72 6.16 23.65
CA ASP A 316 -1.45 4.88 23.68
C ASP A 316 -2.22 4.68 22.35
N LEU A 317 -2.88 5.72 21.83
CA LEU A 317 -3.56 5.67 20.54
C LEU A 317 -2.60 5.38 19.38
N GLN A 318 -1.40 5.94 19.39
CA GLN A 318 -0.37 5.68 18.38
C GLN A 318 0.16 4.24 18.47
N LEU A 319 0.36 3.74 19.69
CA LEU A 319 0.73 2.35 19.92
C LEU A 319 -0.34 1.39 19.41
N TRP A 320 -1.61 1.63 19.75
CA TRP A 320 -2.75 0.82 19.28
C TRP A 320 -2.85 0.81 17.76
N TYR A 321 -2.74 2.00 17.14
CA TYR A 321 -2.72 2.12 15.68
C TYR A 321 -1.62 1.29 15.05
N SER A 322 -0.40 1.35 15.58
CA SER A 322 0.75 0.59 15.07
C SER A 322 0.55 -0.92 15.18
N ILE A 323 0.03 -1.41 16.32
CA ILE A 323 -0.24 -2.83 16.54
C ILE A 323 -1.32 -3.33 15.57
N LEU A 324 -2.42 -2.57 15.42
CA LEU A 324 -3.51 -2.94 14.50
C LEU A 324 -3.08 -2.95 13.05
N MET A 325 -2.31 -1.93 12.62
CA MET A 325 -1.78 -1.86 11.25
C MET A 325 -0.86 -3.02 10.91
N GLN A 326 0.05 -3.37 11.82
CA GLN A 326 0.95 -4.51 11.63
C GLN A 326 0.18 -5.84 11.57
N SER A 327 -0.87 -5.97 12.36
CA SER A 327 -1.67 -7.20 12.43
C SER A 327 -2.59 -7.41 11.22
N LYS A 328 -2.72 -6.42 10.34
CA LYS A 328 -3.57 -6.52 9.13
C LYS A 328 -3.08 -7.60 8.15
N THR A 329 -1.78 -7.74 7.99
CA THR A 329 -1.18 -8.80 7.17
C THR A 329 -1.39 -10.17 7.80
N ASP A 330 -1.22 -10.28 9.12
CA ASP A 330 -1.37 -11.54 9.86
C ASP A 330 -2.81 -12.06 9.81
N MET A 331 -3.81 -11.14 9.82
CA MET A 331 -5.24 -11.45 9.73
C MET A 331 -5.62 -12.19 8.43
N SER A 332 -4.90 -11.95 7.33
CA SER A 332 -5.14 -12.61 6.05
C SER A 332 -4.71 -14.07 6.03
N ILE A 333 -3.75 -14.44 6.88
CA ILE A 333 -3.12 -15.78 6.95
C ILE A 333 -3.81 -16.66 8.00
N SER A 334 -4.50 -16.06 8.97
CA SER A 334 -5.10 -16.78 10.10
C SER A 334 -6.32 -17.61 9.71
N ASN A 335 -6.38 -18.86 10.19
CA ASN A 335 -7.52 -19.77 10.01
C ASN A 335 -8.75 -19.34 10.84
N SER A 336 -8.54 -18.78 12.04
CA SER A 336 -9.61 -18.25 12.92
C SER A 336 -9.44 -16.75 13.06
N LYS A 337 -10.23 -15.98 12.32
CA LYS A 337 -10.17 -14.51 12.35
C LYS A 337 -10.61 -13.93 13.70
N VAL A 338 -11.52 -14.60 14.39
CA VAL A 338 -12.03 -14.17 15.71
C VAL A 338 -10.94 -14.28 16.76
N ASP A 339 -10.33 -15.47 16.88
CA ASP A 339 -9.28 -15.71 17.86
C ASP A 339 -8.05 -14.82 17.61
N HIS A 340 -7.74 -14.61 16.32
CA HIS A 340 -6.65 -13.73 15.96
C HIS A 340 -6.93 -12.28 16.37
N LEU A 341 -8.14 -11.77 16.10
CA LEU A 341 -8.55 -10.44 16.55
C LEU A 341 -8.50 -10.31 18.08
N LEU A 342 -8.99 -11.30 18.81
CA LEU A 342 -8.90 -11.32 20.27
C LEU A 342 -7.44 -11.27 20.75
N MET A 343 -6.54 -12.01 20.11
CA MET A 343 -5.11 -11.97 20.44
C MET A 343 -4.47 -10.59 20.15
N ILE A 344 -4.89 -9.91 19.09
CA ILE A 344 -4.45 -8.54 18.79
C ILE A 344 -4.92 -7.58 19.89
N LEU A 345 -6.21 -7.65 20.26
CA LEU A 345 -6.79 -6.80 21.30
C LEU A 345 -6.17 -7.09 22.67
N LEU A 346 -5.89 -8.36 22.99
CA LEU A 346 -5.14 -8.75 24.20
C LEU A 346 -3.72 -8.16 24.20
N ARG A 347 -3.02 -8.19 23.05
CA ARG A 347 -1.70 -7.58 22.92
C ARG A 347 -1.73 -6.08 23.22
N ILE A 348 -2.74 -5.37 22.70
CA ILE A 348 -2.93 -3.94 22.98
C ILE A 348 -3.07 -3.68 24.49
N THR A 349 -3.90 -4.44 25.20
CA THR A 349 -4.11 -4.25 26.65
C THR A 349 -2.84 -4.51 27.44
N LEU A 350 -2.11 -5.57 27.14
CA LEU A 350 -0.84 -5.90 27.81
C LEU A 350 0.22 -4.80 27.64
N PHE A 351 0.39 -4.26 26.44
CA PHE A 351 1.36 -3.21 26.20
C PHE A 351 0.95 -1.87 26.84
N THR A 352 -0.34 -1.59 26.94
CA THR A 352 -0.86 -0.39 27.62
C THR A 352 -0.61 -0.45 29.13
N ASP A 353 -0.76 -1.63 29.77
CA ASP A 353 -0.47 -1.82 31.18
C ASP A 353 1.00 -1.63 31.51
N TYR A 354 1.92 -2.14 30.69
CA TYR A 354 3.35 -1.94 30.87
C TYR A 354 3.73 -0.45 30.84
N SER A 355 3.16 0.35 29.95
CA SER A 355 3.41 1.79 29.90
C SER A 355 2.94 2.57 31.15
N ASN A 356 2.05 1.99 31.95
CA ASN A 356 1.56 2.57 33.19
C ASN A 356 2.35 2.12 34.43
N ILE A 357 2.95 0.92 34.42
CA ILE A 357 3.76 0.37 35.51
C ILE A 357 5.07 1.13 35.64
N ASP A 358 5.74 1.48 34.54
CA ASP A 358 6.99 2.27 34.55
C ASP A 358 6.85 3.67 35.17
N LYS A 359 5.62 4.21 35.27
CA LYS A 359 5.40 5.55 35.87
C LYS A 359 5.09 5.51 37.37
N THR A 360 4.66 4.39 37.91
CA THR A 360 4.43 4.22 39.36
C THR A 360 5.66 3.72 40.08
N GLU A 361 6.60 3.06 39.42
CA GLU A 361 7.87 2.62 40.03
C GLU A 361 8.93 3.73 40.08
N HIS A 362 8.89 4.73 39.18
CA HIS A 362 9.85 5.85 39.25
C HIS A 362 9.70 6.80 40.46
N GLN A 363 8.63 6.66 41.26
CA GLN A 363 8.52 7.41 42.53
C GLN A 363 9.01 6.63 43.76
N ASN A 364 9.25 5.32 43.66
CA ASN A 364 9.74 4.50 44.78
C ASN A 364 11.15 3.91 44.57
N THR A 365 11.81 4.18 43.44
CA THR A 365 13.10 3.53 43.10
C THR A 365 14.34 4.38 43.39
N THR A 366 14.19 5.63 43.84
CA THR A 366 15.36 6.46 44.25
C THR A 366 16.12 5.92 45.46
N THR A 367 15.53 4.99 46.22
CA THR A 367 16.19 4.36 47.38
C THR A 367 16.78 2.99 47.10
N ILE A 368 16.33 2.29 46.04
CA ILE A 368 16.76 0.92 45.69
C ILE A 368 17.92 0.95 44.67
N GLU A 369 17.94 1.94 43.77
CA GLU A 369 19.05 2.10 42.79
C GLU A 369 20.41 2.43 43.45
N GLU A 370 20.42 3.12 44.58
CA GLU A 370 21.68 3.37 45.33
C GLU A 370 22.26 2.12 45.98
N GLU A 371 21.45 1.12 46.33
CA GLU A 371 21.93 -0.16 46.88
C GLU A 371 22.39 -1.13 45.81
N ILE A 372 21.73 -1.22 44.65
CA ILE A 372 22.09 -2.08 43.53
C ILE A 372 23.37 -1.61 42.85
N ILE A 373 23.62 -0.29 42.79
CA ILE A 373 24.86 0.28 42.27
C ILE A 373 26.06 -0.01 43.20
N LYS A 374 25.80 -0.21 44.49
CA LYS A 374 26.86 -0.58 45.45
C LYS A 374 27.22 -2.07 45.42
N GLU A 375 26.29 -2.95 45.10
CA GLU A 375 26.56 -4.40 44.97
C GLU A 375 27.16 -4.79 43.61
N SER A 376 26.77 -4.12 42.51
CA SER A 376 27.36 -4.37 41.18
C SER A 376 28.82 -3.91 41.08
N LYS A 377 29.22 -2.88 41.85
CA LYS A 377 30.61 -2.44 41.95
C LYS A 377 31.56 -3.40 42.70
N LYS A 378 31.01 -4.40 43.42
CA LYS A 378 31.82 -5.41 44.13
C LYS A 378 32.08 -6.69 43.34
N LYS A 379 31.34 -7.00 42.28
CA LYS A 379 31.48 -8.24 41.46
C LYS A 379 32.33 -8.10 40.20
N VAL A 380 32.70 -6.90 39.78
CA VAL A 380 33.49 -6.66 38.55
C VAL A 380 35.00 -6.48 38.83
N LYS A 381 35.50 -6.95 39.96
CA LYS A 381 36.90 -6.70 40.34
C LYS A 381 37.90 -7.81 40.00
N ASN A 382 37.54 -8.86 39.31
CA ASN A 382 38.51 -9.94 38.92
C ASN A 382 38.23 -10.48 37.53
N GLU A 383 38.63 -9.75 36.50
CA GLU A 383 39.14 -10.33 35.26
C GLU A 383 39.84 -9.26 34.44
N ILE A 384 41.13 -9.07 34.76
CA ILE A 384 42.03 -8.23 33.95
C ILE A 384 42.52 -9.12 32.80
N VAL A 385 41.94 -9.00 31.62
CA VAL A 385 42.53 -9.51 30.39
C VAL A 385 43.60 -8.51 29.93
N LYS A 386 44.81 -8.93 29.98
CA LYS A 386 45.98 -8.24 29.39
C LYS A 386 45.85 -8.27 27.88
N HIS A 387 45.56 -7.14 27.25
CA HIS A 387 45.68 -7.03 25.79
C HIS A 387 47.01 -6.39 25.39
N ASN A 388 47.73 -7.11 24.58
CA ASN A 388 48.89 -6.64 23.83
C ASN A 388 48.45 -5.71 22.68
N LYS A 389 49.30 -4.78 22.37
CA LYS A 389 49.27 -3.75 21.37
C LYS A 389 48.72 -4.23 20.00
N GLU A 390 47.57 -3.71 19.61
CA GLU A 390 47.27 -3.31 18.23
C GLU A 390 45.97 -2.48 18.23
N ASN A 391 45.91 -1.43 17.43
CA ASN A 391 45.12 -0.21 17.57
C ASN A 391 43.64 -0.29 17.14
N ILE A 392 43.05 -1.48 16.95
CA ILE A 392 41.64 -1.65 16.54
C ILE A 392 41.00 -2.67 17.49
N ILE A 393 39.77 -2.38 17.96
CA ILE A 393 38.98 -3.39 18.66
C ILE A 393 38.57 -4.44 17.63
N ASP A 394 38.93 -5.70 17.86
CA ASP A 394 38.58 -6.80 16.98
C ASP A 394 37.04 -7.03 16.92
N LEU A 395 36.54 -7.45 15.77
CA LEU A 395 35.11 -7.70 15.53
C LEU A 395 34.44 -8.57 16.62
N PRO A 396 35.05 -9.67 17.13
CA PRO A 396 34.48 -10.46 18.22
C PRO A 396 34.30 -9.68 19.53
N SER A 397 35.21 -8.79 19.88
CA SER A 397 35.09 -7.92 21.09
C SER A 397 34.04 -6.84 20.89
N TRP A 398 33.92 -6.30 19.70
CA TRP A 398 32.86 -5.36 19.33
C TRP A 398 31.47 -6.03 19.34
N GLU A 399 31.36 -7.25 18.85
CA GLU A 399 30.13 -8.05 18.88
C GLU A 399 29.66 -8.33 20.31
N LYS A 400 30.56 -8.72 21.21
CA LYS A 400 30.25 -8.91 22.64
C LYS A 400 29.78 -7.62 23.30
N PHE A 401 30.39 -6.49 22.98
CA PHE A 401 29.95 -5.18 23.44
C PHE A 401 28.53 -4.87 23.01
N VAL A 402 28.21 -5.01 21.70
CA VAL A 402 26.88 -4.75 21.16
C VAL A 402 25.82 -5.66 21.80
N GLN A 403 26.14 -6.93 22.02
CA GLN A 403 25.24 -7.90 22.68
C GLN A 403 25.01 -7.56 24.17
N SER A 404 25.99 -6.98 24.85
CA SER A 404 25.88 -6.64 26.28
C SER A 404 24.95 -5.47 26.58
N LEU A 405 24.67 -4.62 25.58
CA LEU A 405 23.90 -3.37 25.76
C LEU A 405 22.42 -3.50 25.45
N SER A 406 21.94 -4.66 24.99
CA SER A 406 20.52 -4.86 24.61
C SER A 406 19.95 -3.71 23.75
N LEU A 407 20.75 -3.20 22.79
CA LEU A 407 20.42 -2.05 21.96
C LEU A 407 19.22 -2.36 21.03
N GLN A 408 18.39 -1.35 20.77
CA GLN A 408 17.23 -1.47 19.86
C GLN A 408 17.18 -0.31 18.87
N GLY A 409 16.49 -0.54 17.74
CA GLY A 409 16.22 0.49 16.73
C GLY A 409 17.48 1.11 16.13
N LEU A 410 17.51 2.44 16.01
CA LEU A 410 18.60 3.20 15.36
C LEU A 410 19.96 3.01 16.06
N MET A 411 19.98 2.77 17.37
CA MET A 411 21.22 2.57 18.11
C MET A 411 21.86 1.21 17.78
N LEU A 412 21.05 0.18 17.57
CA LEU A 412 21.50 -1.13 17.12
C LEU A 412 22.02 -1.06 15.68
N ASP A 413 21.30 -0.36 14.79
CA ASP A 413 21.76 -0.15 13.40
C ASP A 413 23.09 0.62 13.36
N LEU A 414 23.26 1.64 14.19
CA LEU A 414 24.52 2.37 14.33
C LEU A 414 25.65 1.44 14.80
N ALA A 415 25.40 0.60 15.81
CA ALA A 415 26.39 -0.34 16.34
C ALA A 415 26.83 -1.39 15.30
N HIS A 416 25.88 -1.85 14.47
CA HIS A 416 26.17 -2.81 13.40
C HIS A 416 26.93 -2.19 12.22
N ASN A 417 26.75 -0.87 11.96
CA ASN A 417 27.40 -0.16 10.85
C ASN A 417 28.60 0.70 11.28
N SER A 418 29.14 0.47 12.46
CA SER A 418 30.31 1.17 12.98
C SER A 418 31.34 0.21 13.57
N ILE A 419 32.57 0.72 13.75
CA ILE A 419 33.68 0.03 14.43
C ILE A 419 34.48 1.04 15.26
N MET A 420 35.05 0.59 16.36
CA MET A 420 35.85 1.43 17.25
C MET A 420 37.33 1.22 17.02
N HIS A 421 38.06 2.34 16.89
CA HIS A 421 39.50 2.39 16.82
C HIS A 421 40.03 3.11 18.08
N ILE A 422 40.86 2.42 18.84
CA ILE A 422 41.46 2.98 20.07
C ILE A 422 42.98 3.00 19.92
N ASP A 423 43.55 4.20 20.03
CA ASP A 423 44.99 4.41 20.08
C ASP A 423 45.36 5.03 21.43
N ASN A 424 46.63 4.92 21.85
CA ASN A 424 47.08 5.36 23.19
C ASN A 424 46.71 6.81 23.58
N ASN A 425 46.44 7.67 22.57
CA ASN A 425 46.06 9.08 22.74
C ASN A 425 44.76 9.52 22.08
N HIS A 426 44.18 8.70 21.20
CA HIS A 426 42.96 9.04 20.44
C HIS A 426 42.02 7.87 20.34
N SER A 427 40.76 8.13 20.58
CA SER A 427 39.66 7.17 20.39
C SER A 427 38.73 7.64 19.28
N CYS A 428 38.44 6.79 18.29
CA CYS A 428 37.68 7.19 17.14
C CYS A 428 36.61 6.12 16.78
N LEU A 429 35.35 6.56 16.72
CA LEU A 429 34.27 5.76 16.18
C LEU A 429 34.20 5.97 14.67
N ILE A 430 34.39 4.90 13.89
CA ILE A 430 34.33 4.91 12.43
C ILE A 430 32.98 4.37 12.01
N ILE A 431 32.21 5.21 11.30
CA ILE A 431 30.86 4.86 10.79
C ILE A 431 30.95 4.73 9.27
N ASP A 432 30.18 3.81 8.69
CA ASP A 432 30.13 3.65 7.24
C ASP A 432 29.59 4.94 6.57
N GLU A 433 30.28 5.39 5.51
CA GLU A 433 29.96 6.66 4.85
C GLU A 433 28.57 6.68 4.23
N PHE A 434 28.04 5.55 3.79
CA PHE A 434 26.66 5.42 3.29
C PHE A 434 25.60 5.78 4.36
N LYS A 435 25.95 5.73 5.64
CA LYS A 435 25.08 6.03 6.77
C LYS A 435 25.29 7.41 7.39
N LYS A 436 26.08 8.28 6.76
CA LYS A 436 26.50 9.59 7.28
C LYS A 436 25.34 10.49 7.73
N ASN A 437 24.20 10.45 7.06
CA ASN A 437 23.04 11.29 7.36
C ASN A 437 21.87 10.52 8.00
N THR A 438 22.07 9.26 8.36
CA THR A 438 21.01 8.38 8.87
C THR A 438 20.77 8.60 10.38
N TYR A 439 21.82 8.94 11.13
CA TYR A 439 21.75 8.97 12.58
C TYR A 439 21.66 10.38 13.14
N PRO A 440 20.66 10.67 14.02
CA PRO A 440 20.59 11.94 14.75
C PRO A 440 21.83 12.14 15.65
N LYS A 441 22.29 13.39 15.78
CA LYS A 441 23.47 13.71 16.64
C LYS A 441 23.32 13.15 18.07
N LYS A 442 22.12 13.24 18.65
CA LYS A 442 21.83 12.71 19.99
C LYS A 442 22.09 11.19 20.07
N CYS A 443 21.64 10.42 19.06
CA CYS A 443 21.86 8.97 19.01
C CYS A 443 23.36 8.63 19.00
N ILE A 444 24.16 9.37 18.24
CA ILE A 444 25.62 9.19 18.18
C ILE A 444 26.28 9.54 19.51
N THR A 445 25.84 10.63 20.16
CA THR A 445 26.38 11.06 21.48
C THR A 445 26.08 10.01 22.56
N ASP A 446 24.82 9.57 22.67
CA ASP A 446 24.40 8.56 23.64
C ASP A 446 25.14 7.21 23.40
N PHE A 447 25.40 6.85 22.13
CA PHE A 447 26.17 5.66 21.81
C PHE A 447 27.65 5.78 22.16
N THR A 448 28.29 6.94 21.93
CA THR A 448 29.68 7.18 22.30
C THR A 448 29.89 7.21 23.81
N GLU A 449 28.91 7.69 24.59
CA GLU A 449 28.92 7.60 26.06
C GLU A 449 28.91 6.13 26.52
N ASN A 450 28.06 5.29 25.97
CA ASN A 450 28.02 3.85 26.27
C ASN A 450 29.34 3.14 25.94
N ILE A 451 29.99 3.49 24.83
CA ILE A 451 31.33 3.00 24.46
C ILE A 451 32.36 3.42 25.50
N GLY A 452 32.33 4.71 25.90
CA GLY A 452 33.24 5.26 26.90
C GLY A 452 33.15 4.52 28.23
N ILE A 453 31.93 4.22 28.67
CA ILE A 453 31.69 3.48 29.93
C ILE A 453 32.19 2.03 29.82
N TYR A 454 31.87 1.32 28.75
CA TYR A 454 32.23 -0.10 28.60
C TYR A 454 33.73 -0.34 28.42
N PHE A 455 34.38 0.46 27.57
CA PHE A 455 35.81 0.33 27.29
C PHE A 455 36.69 1.18 28.22
N LYS A 456 36.06 1.89 29.19
CA LYS A 456 36.75 2.77 30.16
C LYS A 456 37.62 3.83 29.48
N ILE A 457 37.09 4.48 28.44
CA ILE A 457 37.76 5.52 27.70
C ILE A 457 37.49 6.85 28.41
N SER A 458 38.54 7.53 28.84
CA SER A 458 38.44 8.83 29.53
C SER A 458 38.50 10.03 28.57
N ASN A 459 38.93 9.81 27.35
CA ASN A 459 39.11 10.84 26.34
C ASN A 459 37.85 10.95 25.45
N GLN A 460 37.67 12.12 24.84
CA GLN A 460 36.59 12.35 23.88
C GLN A 460 36.76 11.42 22.68
N ILE A 461 35.63 10.78 22.24
CA ILE A 461 35.62 9.89 21.11
C ILE A 461 35.33 10.70 19.85
N ASP A 462 36.27 10.72 18.92
CA ASP A 462 36.12 11.36 17.62
C ASP A 462 35.26 10.53 16.71
N ILE A 463 34.47 11.17 15.81
CA ILE A 463 33.62 10.50 14.85
C ILE A 463 34.21 10.67 13.45
N LYS A 464 34.47 9.58 12.76
CA LYS A 464 34.94 9.57 11.35
C LYS A 464 34.03 8.74 10.48
N TYR A 465 33.92 9.15 9.23
CA TYR A 465 33.19 8.40 8.21
C TYR A 465 34.19 7.82 7.21
N LYS A 466 34.04 6.54 6.89
CA LYS A 466 34.97 5.86 5.96
C LYS A 466 34.20 4.84 5.13
N ASN A 467 34.53 4.74 3.85
CA ASN A 467 34.00 3.72 2.97
C ASN A 467 34.67 2.35 3.21
N ASN A 468 33.92 1.29 3.01
CA ASN A 468 34.39 -0.08 2.99
C ASN A 468 35.08 -0.55 4.29
N ILE A 469 34.47 -0.25 5.43
CA ILE A 469 34.87 -0.82 6.72
C ILE A 469 34.28 -2.21 6.94
N ASP A 470 35.02 -3.10 7.64
CA ASP A 470 34.54 -4.41 8.05
C ASP A 470 33.65 -4.29 9.28
N THR A 471 32.34 -4.16 9.07
CA THR A 471 31.34 -3.99 10.12
C THR A 471 30.64 -5.30 10.47
N LEU A 472 30.00 -5.35 11.64
CA LEU A 472 29.14 -6.49 12.04
C LEU A 472 28.02 -6.74 11.01
N TYR A 473 27.50 -5.69 10.39
CA TYR A 473 26.47 -5.81 9.34
C TYR A 473 26.99 -6.58 8.12
N LYS A 474 28.20 -6.28 7.65
CA LYS A 474 28.82 -7.03 6.53
C LYS A 474 29.09 -8.48 6.89
N LYS A 475 29.53 -8.73 8.14
CA LYS A 475 29.72 -10.11 8.63
C LYS A 475 28.41 -10.88 8.62
N LEU A 476 27.33 -10.30 9.16
CA LEU A 476 26.01 -10.93 9.18
C LEU A 476 25.46 -11.24 7.78
N ILE A 477 25.67 -10.33 6.81
CA ILE A 477 25.29 -10.59 5.41
C ILE A 477 26.09 -11.75 4.83
N ASN A 478 27.41 -11.76 5.01
CA ASN A 478 28.28 -12.82 4.49
C ASN A 478 27.94 -14.18 5.12
N ASP A 479 27.67 -14.22 6.42
CA ASP A 479 27.28 -15.45 7.13
C ASP A 479 25.90 -15.95 6.64
N ASN A 480 24.95 -15.06 6.33
CA ASN A 480 23.67 -15.40 5.73
C ASN A 480 23.82 -15.94 4.31
N ILE A 481 24.66 -15.31 3.47
CA ILE A 481 24.95 -15.79 2.11
C ILE A 481 25.58 -17.17 2.15
N LYS A 482 26.55 -17.37 3.05
CA LYS A 482 27.21 -18.66 3.23
C LYS A 482 26.26 -19.74 3.73
N SER A 483 25.42 -19.42 4.72
CA SER A 483 24.39 -20.33 5.23
C SER A 483 23.40 -20.76 4.15
N LYS A 484 22.94 -19.81 3.30
CA LYS A 484 22.06 -20.12 2.15
C LYS A 484 22.76 -21.00 1.11
N ALA A 485 24.04 -20.74 0.83
CA ALA A 485 24.82 -21.56 -0.08
C ALA A 485 25.00 -22.99 0.46
N ASP A 486 25.31 -23.14 1.75
CA ASP A 486 25.43 -24.45 2.41
C ASP A 486 24.10 -25.22 2.41
N MET A 487 22.98 -24.50 2.63
CA MET A 487 21.64 -25.10 2.52
C MET A 487 21.36 -25.58 1.09
N TYR A 488 21.65 -24.75 0.07
CA TYR A 488 21.46 -25.14 -1.33
C TYR A 488 22.25 -26.38 -1.68
N GLU A 489 23.53 -26.45 -1.30
CA GLU A 489 24.37 -27.64 -1.54
C GLU A 489 23.80 -28.89 -0.83
N SER A 490 23.22 -28.75 0.36
CA SER A 490 22.61 -29.87 1.09
C SER A 490 21.33 -30.44 0.46
N ILE A 491 20.61 -29.65 -0.32
CA ILE A 491 19.36 -30.07 -0.97
C ILE A 491 19.49 -30.37 -2.46
N LYS A 492 20.54 -29.90 -3.11
CA LYS A 492 20.79 -30.00 -4.55
C LYS A 492 20.74 -31.45 -5.10
N ASP A 493 21.13 -32.42 -4.30
CA ASP A 493 21.17 -33.82 -4.69
C ASP A 493 19.94 -34.63 -4.24
N ASN A 494 18.92 -33.97 -3.71
CA ASN A 494 17.68 -34.62 -3.31
C ASN A 494 16.89 -35.07 -4.56
N SER A 495 16.59 -36.39 -4.64
CA SER A 495 15.89 -37.01 -5.78
C SER A 495 14.50 -36.40 -6.01
N VAL A 496 13.76 -36.08 -4.94
CA VAL A 496 12.41 -35.49 -5.03
C VAL A 496 12.46 -34.09 -5.63
N LEU A 497 13.49 -33.30 -5.32
CA LEU A 497 13.67 -31.98 -5.91
C LEU A 497 14.01 -32.05 -7.40
N LYS A 498 14.85 -32.98 -7.82
CA LYS A 498 15.15 -33.21 -9.24
C LYS A 498 13.91 -33.63 -10.03
N ASP A 499 13.09 -34.51 -9.45
CA ASP A 499 11.83 -34.91 -10.07
C ASP A 499 10.85 -33.72 -10.22
N ILE A 500 10.81 -32.80 -9.24
CA ILE A 500 9.99 -31.59 -9.31
C ILE A 500 10.53 -30.60 -10.36
N GLU A 501 11.84 -30.39 -10.42
CA GLU A 501 12.48 -29.54 -11.43
C GLU A 501 12.21 -30.06 -12.86
N ASP A 502 12.27 -31.37 -13.06
CA ASP A 502 12.03 -32.02 -14.36
C ASP A 502 10.54 -31.99 -14.78
N VAL A 503 9.60 -32.17 -13.83
CA VAL A 503 8.15 -32.17 -14.12
C VAL A 503 7.60 -30.78 -14.38
N PHE A 504 8.11 -29.77 -13.68
CA PHE A 504 7.58 -28.39 -13.76
C PHE A 504 8.45 -27.42 -14.56
N ASP A 505 9.55 -27.89 -15.17
CA ASP A 505 10.57 -27.05 -15.86
C ASP A 505 10.99 -25.84 -15.01
N ALA A 506 11.14 -26.05 -13.70
CA ALA A 506 11.44 -25.05 -12.70
C ALA A 506 12.88 -25.21 -12.19
N LYS A 507 13.44 -24.16 -11.57
CA LYS A 507 14.74 -24.23 -10.89
C LYS A 507 14.61 -23.65 -9.50
N VAL A 508 15.29 -24.25 -8.53
CA VAL A 508 15.34 -23.75 -7.15
C VAL A 508 16.05 -22.41 -7.13
N ASP A 509 15.38 -21.38 -6.63
CA ASP A 509 15.95 -20.05 -6.45
C ASP A 509 16.84 -20.04 -5.20
N LYS A 510 18.16 -19.84 -5.41
CA LYS A 510 19.17 -19.83 -4.35
C LYS A 510 18.97 -18.73 -3.32
N ASP A 511 18.37 -17.62 -3.72
CA ASP A 511 18.22 -16.43 -2.87
C ASP A 511 17.04 -16.57 -1.90
N ASN A 512 16.07 -17.45 -2.21
CA ASN A 512 14.84 -17.65 -1.44
C ASN A 512 14.81 -18.89 -0.55
N ILE A 513 15.96 -19.51 -0.29
CA ILE A 513 16.05 -20.67 0.61
C ILE A 513 16.07 -20.19 2.07
N SER A 514 15.19 -20.77 2.91
CA SER A 514 15.14 -20.52 4.36
C SER A 514 14.88 -21.83 5.14
N LYS A 515 15.37 -21.91 6.37
CA LYS A 515 14.92 -22.96 7.32
C LYS A 515 13.52 -22.63 7.79
N ILE A 516 12.64 -23.61 7.76
CA ILE A 516 11.30 -23.56 8.36
C ILE A 516 11.44 -23.72 9.89
#